data_856acc288f62b658be7bc05998fb65c0
#
_entry.id   856acc288f62b658be7bc05998fb65c0
#
_cell.length_a   1.000
_cell.length_b   1.000
_cell.length_c   1.000
_cell.angle_alpha   90.00
_cell.angle_beta   90.00
_cell.angle_gamma   90.00
#
_symmetry.space_group_name_H-M   'P 1'
#
loop_
_entity.id
_entity.type
_entity.pdbx_description
1 polymer ?
#
loop_
_entity_poly.entity_id
_entity_poly.type
_entity_poly.pdbx_seq_one_letter_code
_entity_poly.pdbx_strand_id
1 'polypeptide(L)'
;MADPIPDRYQDIRDAVRRLCVEFPDAYHRRIDHERGYPEAFVEALTKAGWLAAMIPTEYGGSGLGLAEASVVMEEVNRSGGNAGACHGQMYNMGTLLRHGSKQQKALYLPKIASGEWRLQSMGVTEPSTGTDTTKIKTTAVRSASGDRYVVNGQKVWISRIQHSDWMILLARTTSLAEVKKKSEGMSIFMVDLRQAEKHGMTVRPIENMVNHETNELFFENLEIPAENLIGEEGQGFRYILDGLNAERTLIAAECIGDGRWFIERVTKYVGERVVFGRPIGQNQGVQFPIADAYIEIEAANLMRFKACELFDANLPMGEIGRAHV
;
A
#
# COMPACT_ATOMS: atom_id res chain seq x y z
N MET A 1 18.26 -36.74 0.21
CA MET A 1 17.88 -35.37 -0.09
C MET A 1 18.17 -34.58 1.18
N ALA A 2 18.86 -33.45 1.09
CA ALA A 2 19.01 -32.58 2.25
C ALA A 2 17.61 -32.04 2.66
N ASP A 3 17.35 -31.92 3.96
CA ASP A 3 16.13 -31.35 4.46
C ASP A 3 15.99 -29.91 3.88
N PRO A 4 14.81 -29.52 3.43
CA PRO A 4 14.60 -28.18 2.89
C PRO A 4 14.96 -27.13 3.95
N ILE A 5 15.63 -26.07 3.56
CA ILE A 5 15.94 -24.94 4.45
C ILE A 5 14.61 -24.44 5.03
N PRO A 6 14.43 -24.42 6.36
CA PRO A 6 13.18 -23.96 6.97
C PRO A 6 12.89 -22.52 6.57
N ASP A 7 11.66 -22.24 6.14
CA ASP A 7 11.21 -20.87 5.93
C ASP A 7 11.00 -20.20 7.29
N ARG A 8 11.81 -19.20 7.61
CA ARG A 8 11.72 -18.47 8.89
C ARG A 8 10.38 -17.75 9.10
N TYR A 9 9.57 -17.63 8.06
CA TYR A 9 8.25 -16.98 8.09
C TYR A 9 7.09 -17.98 8.01
N GLN A 10 7.36 -19.28 8.15
CA GLN A 10 6.34 -20.33 7.97
C GLN A 10 5.13 -20.11 8.88
N ASP A 11 5.32 -19.70 10.12
CA ASP A 11 4.23 -19.46 11.08
C ASP A 11 3.31 -18.33 10.61
N ILE A 12 3.88 -17.25 10.04
CA ILE A 12 3.12 -16.13 9.47
C ILE A 12 2.32 -16.62 8.26
N ARG A 13 2.98 -17.34 7.34
CA ARG A 13 2.33 -17.90 6.15
C ARG A 13 1.15 -18.78 6.51
N ASP A 14 1.34 -19.70 7.45
CA ASP A 14 0.28 -20.62 7.86
C ASP A 14 -0.87 -19.90 8.56
N ALA A 15 -0.59 -18.88 9.36
CA ALA A 15 -1.61 -18.11 10.04
C ALA A 15 -2.45 -17.26 9.04
N VAL A 16 -1.80 -16.60 8.08
CA VAL A 16 -2.49 -15.83 7.05
C VAL A 16 -3.30 -16.73 6.12
N ARG A 17 -2.77 -17.89 5.70
CA ARG A 17 -3.50 -18.87 4.90
C ARG A 17 -4.75 -19.38 5.60
N ARG A 18 -4.67 -19.71 6.89
CA ARG A 18 -5.84 -20.13 7.66
C ARG A 18 -6.95 -19.08 7.65
N LEU A 19 -6.61 -17.80 7.80
CA LEU A 19 -7.57 -16.73 7.70
C LEU A 19 -8.16 -16.64 6.29
N CYS A 20 -7.32 -16.68 5.24
CA CYS A 20 -7.75 -16.55 3.86
C CYS A 20 -8.68 -17.69 3.40
N VAL A 21 -8.57 -18.88 3.96
CA VAL A 21 -9.49 -20.01 3.66
C VAL A 21 -10.95 -19.67 3.96
N GLU A 22 -11.22 -18.78 4.91
CA GLU A 22 -12.57 -18.31 5.24
C GLU A 22 -13.16 -17.40 4.14
N PHE A 23 -12.31 -16.90 3.23
CA PHE A 23 -12.68 -16.01 2.13
C PHE A 23 -12.27 -16.63 0.79
N PRO A 24 -12.99 -17.64 0.28
CA PRO A 24 -12.62 -18.35 -0.94
C PRO A 24 -12.79 -17.47 -2.20
N ASP A 25 -12.26 -17.95 -3.34
CA ASP A 25 -12.38 -17.29 -4.65
C ASP A 25 -13.79 -16.78 -4.98
N ALA A 26 -14.83 -17.54 -4.57
CA ALA A 26 -16.21 -17.14 -4.81
C ALA A 26 -16.60 -15.86 -4.06
N TYR A 27 -16.03 -15.64 -2.85
CA TYR A 27 -16.23 -14.41 -2.09
C TYR A 27 -15.61 -13.22 -2.86
N HIS A 28 -14.35 -13.31 -3.25
CA HIS A 28 -13.65 -12.22 -3.93
C HIS A 28 -14.28 -11.92 -5.30
N ARG A 29 -14.65 -12.95 -6.09
CA ARG A 29 -15.35 -12.75 -7.37
C ARG A 29 -16.71 -12.07 -7.21
N ARG A 30 -17.46 -12.39 -6.17
CA ARG A 30 -18.74 -11.73 -5.88
C ARG A 30 -18.53 -10.25 -5.58
N ILE A 31 -17.59 -9.91 -4.69
CA ILE A 31 -17.27 -8.53 -4.32
C ILE A 31 -16.86 -7.72 -5.56
N ASP A 32 -15.98 -8.29 -6.41
CA ASP A 32 -15.56 -7.63 -7.65
C ASP A 32 -16.73 -7.41 -8.63
N HIS A 33 -17.58 -8.43 -8.81
CA HIS A 33 -18.77 -8.32 -9.67
C HIS A 33 -19.77 -7.25 -9.18
N GLU A 34 -19.93 -7.13 -7.86
CA GLU A 34 -20.78 -6.13 -7.21
C GLU A 34 -20.13 -4.74 -7.15
N ARG A 35 -18.87 -4.60 -7.62
CA ARG A 35 -18.03 -3.41 -7.47
C ARG A 35 -17.95 -2.94 -6.00
N GLY A 36 -17.94 -3.91 -5.09
CA GLY A 36 -17.96 -3.70 -3.66
C GLY A 36 -16.56 -3.66 -3.03
N TYR A 37 -16.52 -3.31 -1.76
CA TYR A 37 -15.32 -3.38 -0.93
C TYR A 37 -15.38 -4.65 -0.05
N PRO A 38 -14.27 -5.41 0.10
CA PRO A 38 -14.26 -6.67 0.85
C PRO A 38 -14.18 -6.41 2.37
N GLU A 39 -15.17 -5.73 2.92
CA GLU A 39 -15.21 -5.26 4.32
C GLU A 39 -14.94 -6.37 5.33
N ALA A 40 -15.63 -7.51 5.20
CA ALA A 40 -15.46 -8.62 6.14
C ALA A 40 -14.04 -9.21 6.11
N PHE A 41 -13.40 -9.26 4.92
CA PHE A 41 -12.03 -9.73 4.77
C PHE A 41 -11.03 -8.76 5.43
N VAL A 42 -11.19 -7.45 5.17
CA VAL A 42 -10.33 -6.41 5.77
C VAL A 42 -10.51 -6.35 7.28
N GLU A 43 -11.75 -6.51 7.76
CA GLU A 43 -12.04 -6.58 9.20
C GLU A 43 -11.38 -7.81 9.85
N ALA A 44 -11.42 -8.98 9.20
CA ALA A 44 -10.76 -10.18 9.68
C ALA A 44 -9.23 -10.01 9.78
N LEU A 45 -8.59 -9.42 8.76
CA LEU A 45 -7.15 -9.09 8.80
C LEU A 45 -6.83 -8.08 9.91
N THR A 46 -7.69 -7.09 10.12
CA THR A 46 -7.53 -6.08 11.19
C THR A 46 -7.62 -6.74 12.56
N LYS A 47 -8.67 -7.55 12.82
CA LYS A 47 -8.87 -8.28 14.09
C LYS A 47 -7.73 -9.25 14.41
N ALA A 48 -7.16 -9.87 13.38
CA ALA A 48 -6.00 -10.74 13.51
C ALA A 48 -4.67 -9.98 13.74
N GLY A 49 -4.68 -8.63 13.69
CA GLY A 49 -3.53 -7.77 13.91
C GLY A 49 -2.60 -7.63 12.70
N TRP A 50 -2.91 -8.26 11.55
CA TRP A 50 -2.04 -8.27 10.38
C TRP A 50 -1.82 -6.87 9.78
N LEU A 51 -2.83 -6.01 9.79
CA LEU A 51 -2.72 -4.65 9.27
C LEU A 51 -2.00 -3.69 10.23
N ALA A 52 -1.72 -4.13 11.46
CA ALA A 52 -0.93 -3.41 12.48
C ALA A 52 0.45 -4.06 12.71
N ALA A 53 0.87 -4.98 11.84
CA ALA A 53 2.10 -5.76 12.01
C ALA A 53 3.34 -4.87 12.24
N MET A 54 3.47 -3.77 11.52
CA MET A 54 4.60 -2.84 11.61
C MET A 54 4.47 -1.78 12.72
N ILE A 55 3.32 -1.65 13.36
CA ILE A 55 3.15 -0.72 14.49
C ILE A 55 3.91 -1.27 15.71
N PRO A 56 4.73 -0.44 16.40
CA PRO A 56 5.40 -0.88 17.63
C PRO A 56 4.43 -1.38 18.70
N THR A 57 4.89 -2.32 19.52
CA THR A 57 4.09 -2.94 20.58
C THR A 57 3.59 -1.93 21.62
N GLU A 58 4.33 -0.87 21.86
CA GLU A 58 3.93 0.25 22.75
C GLU A 58 2.67 0.98 22.27
N TYR A 59 2.32 0.86 20.98
CA TYR A 59 1.11 1.42 20.36
C TYR A 59 0.08 0.34 19.98
N GLY A 60 0.25 -0.88 20.47
CA GLY A 60 -0.71 -1.98 20.27
C GLY A 60 -0.54 -2.79 18.99
N GLY A 61 0.55 -2.60 18.24
CA GLY A 61 0.92 -3.42 17.10
C GLY A 61 1.81 -4.61 17.46
N SER A 62 2.37 -5.28 16.45
CA SER A 62 3.26 -6.44 16.63
C SER A 62 4.75 -6.10 16.59
N GLY A 63 5.12 -4.89 16.18
CA GLY A 63 6.52 -4.44 16.09
C GLY A 63 7.35 -5.22 15.07
N LEU A 64 6.72 -5.80 14.06
CA LEU A 64 7.38 -6.56 12.99
C LEU A 64 7.99 -5.62 11.94
N GLY A 65 8.94 -6.13 11.16
CA GLY A 65 9.58 -5.41 10.08
C GLY A 65 8.81 -5.46 8.75
N LEU A 66 9.38 -4.79 7.75
CA LEU A 66 8.83 -4.79 6.39
C LEU A 66 8.89 -6.20 5.76
N ALA A 67 9.87 -7.03 6.15
CA ALA A 67 9.99 -8.40 5.68
C ALA A 67 8.75 -9.23 6.06
N GLU A 68 8.35 -9.21 7.33
CA GLU A 68 7.15 -9.91 7.81
C GLU A 68 5.88 -9.34 7.20
N ALA A 69 5.73 -8.03 7.14
CA ALA A 69 4.61 -7.36 6.48
C ALA A 69 4.47 -7.76 5.01
N SER A 70 5.60 -7.89 4.30
CA SER A 70 5.62 -8.34 2.90
C SER A 70 5.18 -9.79 2.73
N VAL A 71 5.50 -10.67 3.69
CA VAL A 71 5.03 -12.06 3.69
C VAL A 71 3.52 -12.13 3.90
N VAL A 72 2.95 -11.28 4.76
CA VAL A 72 1.49 -11.18 4.93
C VAL A 72 0.81 -10.85 3.59
N MET A 73 1.29 -9.82 2.88
CA MET A 73 0.72 -9.40 1.59
C MET A 73 0.88 -10.47 0.51
N GLU A 74 2.05 -11.12 0.44
CA GLU A 74 2.29 -12.25 -0.46
C GLU A 74 1.27 -13.38 -0.25
N GLU A 75 1.06 -13.81 1.01
CA GLU A 75 0.16 -14.93 1.30
C GLU A 75 -1.32 -14.59 1.06
N VAL A 76 -1.73 -13.33 1.28
CA VAL A 76 -3.07 -12.85 0.92
C VAL A 76 -3.31 -13.05 -0.59
N ASN A 77 -2.42 -12.56 -1.44
CA ASN A 77 -2.57 -12.67 -2.90
C ASN A 77 -2.39 -14.13 -3.39
N ARG A 78 -1.44 -14.87 -2.82
CA ARG A 78 -1.28 -16.30 -3.12
C ARG A 78 -2.51 -17.13 -2.79
N SER A 79 -3.29 -16.72 -1.79
CA SER A 79 -4.55 -17.36 -1.43
C SER A 79 -5.72 -16.97 -2.36
N GLY A 80 -5.52 -16.08 -3.34
CA GLY A 80 -6.54 -15.54 -4.24
C GLY A 80 -7.30 -14.35 -3.66
N GLY A 81 -6.85 -13.79 -2.52
CA GLY A 81 -7.36 -12.57 -1.94
C GLY A 81 -6.83 -11.32 -2.66
N ASN A 82 -7.37 -10.17 -2.28
CA ASN A 82 -6.93 -8.87 -2.81
C ASN A 82 -6.33 -8.03 -1.68
N ALA A 83 -5.00 -8.09 -1.53
CA ALA A 83 -4.28 -7.24 -0.58
C ALA A 83 -4.42 -5.75 -0.92
N GLY A 84 -4.64 -5.40 -2.19
CA GLY A 84 -4.93 -4.04 -2.63
C GLY A 84 -6.08 -3.36 -1.90
N ALA A 85 -7.00 -4.12 -1.28
CA ALA A 85 -8.06 -3.57 -0.46
C ALA A 85 -7.57 -2.95 0.87
N CYS A 86 -6.39 -3.33 1.38
CA CYS A 86 -5.92 -2.96 2.71
C CYS A 86 -4.44 -2.58 2.81
N HIS A 87 -3.62 -2.86 1.80
CA HIS A 87 -2.18 -2.62 1.82
C HIS A 87 -1.80 -1.16 2.13
N GLY A 88 -2.66 -0.21 1.70
CA GLY A 88 -2.44 1.22 1.91
C GLY A 88 -2.16 1.59 3.36
N GLN A 89 -2.79 0.93 4.30
CA GLN A 89 -2.55 1.16 5.72
C GLN A 89 -1.10 0.87 6.12
N MET A 90 -0.50 -0.19 5.59
CA MET A 90 0.86 -0.60 5.98
C MET A 90 1.93 0.39 5.51
N TYR A 91 1.84 0.94 4.30
CA TYR A 91 2.86 1.87 3.81
C TYR A 91 2.58 3.32 4.23
N ASN A 92 1.31 3.73 4.34
CA ASN A 92 0.97 5.06 4.84
C ASN A 92 1.43 5.25 6.30
N MET A 93 1.27 4.21 7.13
CA MET A 93 1.83 4.19 8.48
C MET A 93 3.34 4.44 8.52
N GLY A 94 4.09 3.94 7.54
CA GLY A 94 5.54 4.11 7.47
C GLY A 94 5.97 5.57 7.54
N THR A 95 5.24 6.47 6.88
CA THR A 95 5.49 7.91 6.95
C THR A 95 5.24 8.46 8.36
N LEU A 96 4.13 8.07 8.99
CA LEU A 96 3.81 8.49 10.36
C LEU A 96 4.79 7.89 11.39
N LEU A 97 5.14 6.62 11.26
CA LEU A 97 6.10 5.92 12.12
C LEU A 97 7.48 6.57 12.12
N ARG A 98 7.96 7.01 10.95
CA ARG A 98 9.29 7.61 10.82
C ARG A 98 9.32 9.08 11.16
N HIS A 99 8.32 9.85 10.74
CA HIS A 99 8.36 11.32 10.75
C HIS A 99 7.29 11.98 11.62
N GLY A 100 6.29 11.25 12.11
CA GLY A 100 5.29 11.77 13.03
C GLY A 100 5.89 12.18 14.39
N SER A 101 5.34 13.24 15.01
CA SER A 101 5.68 13.65 16.36
C SER A 101 5.26 12.57 17.38
N LYS A 102 5.80 12.63 18.60
CA LYS A 102 5.38 11.73 19.68
C LYS A 102 3.88 11.84 19.97
N GLN A 103 3.32 13.05 19.92
CA GLN A 103 1.89 13.27 20.10
C GLN A 103 1.07 12.64 18.98
N GLN A 104 1.48 12.83 17.72
CA GLN A 104 0.81 12.21 16.59
C GLN A 104 0.85 10.68 16.67
N LYS A 105 2.00 10.09 16.96
CA LYS A 105 2.13 8.64 17.13
C LYS A 105 1.23 8.11 18.25
N ALA A 106 1.22 8.77 19.41
CA ALA A 106 0.38 8.39 20.54
C ALA A 106 -1.13 8.54 20.26
N LEU A 107 -1.51 9.48 19.38
CA LEU A 107 -2.91 9.70 18.99
C LEU A 107 -3.38 8.70 17.93
N TYR A 108 -2.59 8.53 16.87
CA TYR A 108 -3.04 7.80 15.66
C TYR A 108 -2.76 6.30 15.76
N LEU A 109 -1.56 5.88 16.18
CA LEU A 109 -1.13 4.50 16.06
C LEU A 109 -1.98 3.51 16.88
N PRO A 110 -2.38 3.77 18.14
CA PRO A 110 -3.22 2.85 18.89
C PRO A 110 -4.60 2.65 18.24
N LYS A 111 -5.17 3.70 17.66
CA LYS A 111 -6.46 3.65 16.99
C LYS A 111 -6.41 2.94 15.65
N ILE A 112 -5.29 3.07 14.94
CA ILE A 112 -5.04 2.30 13.71
C ILE A 112 -4.79 0.83 14.06
N ALA A 113 -4.03 0.55 15.11
CA ALA A 113 -3.73 -0.81 15.55
C ALA A 113 -4.98 -1.57 15.98
N SER A 114 -5.89 -0.92 16.70
CA SER A 114 -7.16 -1.50 17.13
C SER A 114 -8.20 -1.64 16.01
N GLY A 115 -7.99 -0.98 14.86
CA GLY A 115 -8.96 -0.89 13.78
C GLY A 115 -10.08 0.15 14.00
N GLU A 116 -9.98 0.97 15.06
CA GLU A 116 -10.91 2.10 15.28
C GLU A 116 -10.79 3.11 14.13
N TRP A 117 -9.57 3.33 13.63
CA TRP A 117 -9.29 4.17 12.47
C TRP A 117 -8.57 3.43 11.36
N ARG A 118 -8.91 3.77 10.12
CA ARG A 118 -8.22 3.28 8.91
C ARG A 118 -7.44 4.40 8.24
N LEU A 119 -6.18 4.15 7.92
CA LEU A 119 -5.28 5.02 7.18
C LEU A 119 -4.91 4.35 5.86
N GLN A 120 -5.84 4.26 4.92
CA GLN A 120 -5.64 3.53 3.66
C GLN A 120 -5.47 4.41 2.43
N SER A 121 -5.64 5.72 2.57
CA SER A 121 -5.62 6.65 1.44
C SER A 121 -4.37 7.54 1.44
N MET A 122 -3.86 7.82 0.23
CA MET A 122 -2.69 8.68 0.03
C MET A 122 -2.90 9.58 -1.19
N GLY A 123 -2.94 10.90 -0.96
CA GLY A 123 -3.15 11.93 -1.98
C GLY A 123 -1.82 12.51 -2.48
N VAL A 124 -1.24 11.94 -3.53
CA VAL A 124 0.03 12.38 -4.12
C VAL A 124 -0.14 12.79 -5.57
N THR A 125 -0.62 11.90 -6.42
CA THR A 125 -0.73 12.07 -7.88
C THR A 125 -1.75 13.15 -8.25
N GLU A 126 -1.40 13.96 -9.26
CA GLU A 126 -2.27 14.97 -9.84
C GLU A 126 -2.49 14.70 -11.34
N PRO A 127 -3.54 15.26 -11.98
CA PRO A 127 -3.80 15.03 -13.40
C PRO A 127 -2.64 15.36 -14.33
N SER A 128 -1.80 16.32 -13.94
CA SER A 128 -0.62 16.76 -14.71
C SER A 128 0.70 16.16 -14.24
N THR A 129 0.72 15.40 -13.14
CA THR A 129 1.94 14.92 -12.47
C THR A 129 1.72 13.56 -11.82
N GLY A 130 2.17 12.50 -12.48
CA GLY A 130 2.23 11.13 -11.92
C GLY A 130 3.68 10.75 -11.65
N THR A 131 4.48 10.56 -12.70
CA THR A 131 5.89 10.15 -12.59
C THR A 131 6.78 11.21 -11.97
N ASP A 132 6.65 12.48 -12.41
CA ASP A 132 7.42 13.60 -11.86
C ASP A 132 6.64 14.32 -10.73
N THR A 133 6.58 13.69 -9.58
CA THR A 133 5.90 14.20 -8.38
C THR A 133 6.44 15.57 -7.93
N THR A 134 7.64 15.96 -8.36
CA THR A 134 8.22 17.27 -8.00
C THR A 134 7.46 18.46 -8.62
N LYS A 135 6.49 18.20 -9.51
CA LYS A 135 5.70 19.24 -10.20
C LYS A 135 4.27 19.37 -9.68
N ILE A 136 3.94 18.78 -8.56
CA ILE A 136 2.59 18.93 -7.98
C ILE A 136 2.24 20.41 -7.78
N LYS A 137 0.95 20.71 -7.95
CA LYS A 137 0.39 22.07 -7.90
C LYS A 137 -0.55 22.30 -6.72
N THR A 138 -1.08 21.24 -6.10
CA THR A 138 -1.90 21.36 -4.90
C THR A 138 -1.12 22.14 -3.85
N THR A 139 -1.70 23.23 -3.35
CA THR A 139 -1.11 24.13 -2.35
C THR A 139 -1.69 23.90 -0.97
N ALA A 140 -0.90 24.18 0.06
CA ALA A 140 -1.32 24.25 1.46
C ALA A 140 -0.71 25.54 2.06
N VAL A 141 -1.52 26.59 2.15
CA VAL A 141 -1.06 27.89 2.63
C VAL A 141 -1.41 28.03 4.10
N ARG A 142 -0.42 28.37 4.92
CA ARG A 142 -0.63 28.58 6.36
C ARG A 142 -1.50 29.81 6.61
N SER A 143 -2.51 29.69 7.48
CA SER A 143 -3.39 30.81 7.86
C SER A 143 -2.61 31.92 8.56
N ALA A 144 -3.15 33.15 8.58
CA ALA A 144 -2.54 34.27 9.27
C ALA A 144 -2.42 34.06 10.79
N SER A 145 -3.34 33.28 11.38
CA SER A 145 -3.29 32.86 12.79
C SER A 145 -2.24 31.77 13.06
N GLY A 146 -1.77 31.07 12.00
CA GLY A 146 -0.78 30.00 12.11
C GLY A 146 -1.31 28.65 12.63
N ASP A 147 -2.61 28.57 12.92
CA ASP A 147 -3.25 27.39 13.55
C ASP A 147 -3.75 26.35 12.54
N ARG A 148 -3.78 26.67 11.25
CA ARG A 148 -4.25 25.78 10.16
C ARG A 148 -3.55 26.03 8.84
N TYR A 149 -3.72 25.11 7.90
CA TYR A 149 -3.39 25.25 6.49
C TYR A 149 -4.66 25.23 5.66
N VAL A 150 -4.72 26.07 4.64
CA VAL A 150 -5.81 26.13 3.66
C VAL A 150 -5.31 25.46 2.37
N VAL A 151 -5.96 24.37 1.99
CA VAL A 151 -5.55 23.53 0.85
C VAL A 151 -6.44 23.81 -0.35
N ASN A 152 -5.80 24.03 -1.50
CA ASN A 152 -6.45 24.17 -2.80
C ASN A 152 -5.74 23.32 -3.86
N GLY A 153 -6.50 22.60 -4.68
CA GLY A 153 -5.96 21.78 -5.74
C GLY A 153 -6.75 20.53 -6.05
N GLN A 154 -6.07 19.56 -6.67
CA GLN A 154 -6.71 18.34 -7.16
C GLN A 154 -5.76 17.15 -7.03
N LYS A 155 -6.31 16.00 -6.67
CA LYS A 155 -5.60 14.71 -6.72
C LYS A 155 -6.39 13.71 -7.56
N VAL A 156 -5.72 12.76 -8.19
CA VAL A 156 -6.32 11.73 -9.04
C VAL A 156 -5.74 10.36 -8.74
N TRP A 157 -6.48 9.31 -9.03
CA TRP A 157 -6.13 7.91 -8.75
C TRP A 157 -6.01 7.61 -7.26
N ILE A 158 -6.82 8.27 -6.44
CA ILE A 158 -6.76 8.09 -4.99
C ILE A 158 -7.68 6.95 -4.58
N SER A 159 -7.09 5.92 -4.01
CA SER A 159 -7.82 4.71 -3.63
C SER A 159 -8.42 4.81 -2.23
N ARG A 160 -9.57 4.18 -2.05
CA ARG A 160 -10.18 3.83 -0.75
C ARG A 160 -10.54 5.02 0.15
N ILE A 161 -10.86 6.18 -0.43
CA ILE A 161 -11.33 7.36 0.32
C ILE A 161 -12.56 7.01 1.16
N GLN A 162 -13.51 6.26 0.58
CA GLN A 162 -14.77 5.87 1.24
C GLN A 162 -14.56 4.87 2.40
N HIS A 163 -13.40 4.23 2.47
CA HIS A 163 -13.06 3.16 3.42
C HIS A 163 -11.89 3.53 4.33
N SER A 164 -11.58 4.82 4.44
CA SER A 164 -10.48 5.36 5.23
C SER A 164 -10.97 6.52 6.10
N ASP A 165 -10.55 6.57 7.35
CA ASP A 165 -10.84 7.71 8.25
C ASP A 165 -9.84 8.84 8.04
N TRP A 166 -8.62 8.49 7.63
CA TRP A 166 -7.51 9.40 7.46
C TRP A 166 -6.81 9.19 6.11
N MET A 167 -6.30 10.29 5.56
CA MET A 167 -5.48 10.29 4.34
C MET A 167 -4.15 11.01 4.59
N ILE A 168 -3.07 10.48 4.04
CA ILE A 168 -1.81 11.20 3.86
C ILE A 168 -1.93 12.09 2.63
N LEU A 169 -1.73 13.39 2.79
CA LEU A 169 -1.77 14.36 1.67
C LEU A 169 -0.41 15.03 1.48
N LEU A 170 0.14 14.97 0.26
CA LEU A 170 1.31 15.75 -0.15
C LEU A 170 0.84 17.02 -0.88
N ALA A 171 1.22 18.20 -0.36
CA ALA A 171 0.88 19.49 -0.94
C ALA A 171 2.06 20.47 -0.84
N ARG A 172 2.05 21.55 -1.63
CA ARG A 172 3.08 22.59 -1.57
C ARG A 172 2.75 23.64 -0.52
N THR A 173 3.66 23.82 0.40
CA THR A 173 3.65 24.93 1.36
C THR A 173 4.49 26.11 0.88
N THR A 174 5.42 25.87 -0.04
CA THR A 174 6.20 26.92 -0.74
C THR A 174 6.05 26.72 -2.24
N SER A 175 5.83 27.81 -2.99
CA SER A 175 5.61 27.72 -4.43
C SER A 175 6.85 27.20 -5.18
N LEU A 176 6.61 26.55 -6.33
CA LEU A 176 7.69 26.02 -7.15
C LEU A 176 8.65 27.11 -7.65
N ALA A 177 8.19 28.35 -7.76
CA ALA A 177 8.99 29.51 -8.20
C ALA A 177 9.95 30.00 -7.10
N GLU A 178 9.67 29.72 -5.83
CA GLU A 178 10.43 30.23 -4.67
C GLU A 178 11.46 29.22 -4.15
N VAL A 179 11.39 27.96 -4.56
CA VAL A 179 12.33 26.92 -4.11
C VAL A 179 13.56 26.80 -5.01
N LYS A 180 14.70 26.43 -4.44
CA LYS A 180 15.93 26.20 -5.19
C LYS A 180 15.92 24.86 -5.93
N LYS A 181 15.35 23.84 -5.31
CA LYS A 181 15.18 22.49 -5.87
C LYS A 181 13.70 22.16 -5.95
N LYS A 182 13.24 21.57 -7.06
CA LYS A 182 11.83 21.20 -7.27
C LYS A 182 11.27 20.26 -6.20
N SER A 183 12.12 19.48 -5.54
CA SER A 183 11.76 18.59 -4.43
C SER A 183 11.56 19.30 -3.08
N GLU A 184 11.91 20.56 -2.96
CA GLU A 184 11.72 21.38 -1.76
C GLU A 184 10.33 22.02 -1.75
N GLY A 185 9.88 22.51 -0.57
CA GLY A 185 8.64 23.26 -0.41
C GLY A 185 7.36 22.42 -0.45
N MET A 186 7.47 21.11 -0.36
CA MET A 186 6.34 20.20 -0.19
C MET A 186 6.24 19.72 1.26
N SER A 187 5.03 19.55 1.76
CA SER A 187 4.73 19.11 3.12
C SER A 187 3.72 17.98 3.12
N ILE A 188 3.71 17.17 4.16
CA ILE A 188 2.79 16.05 4.33
C ILE A 188 1.83 16.36 5.47
N PHE A 189 0.55 16.07 5.24
CA PHE A 189 -0.52 16.31 6.20
C PHE A 189 -1.36 15.05 6.44
N MET A 190 -1.81 14.87 7.67
CA MET A 190 -2.91 13.98 8.01
C MET A 190 -4.24 14.72 7.77
N VAL A 191 -5.07 14.20 6.87
CA VAL A 191 -6.40 14.75 6.56
C VAL A 191 -7.47 13.86 7.18
N ASP A 192 -8.36 14.45 8.01
CA ASP A 192 -9.52 13.77 8.57
C ASP A 192 -10.63 13.65 7.51
N LEU A 193 -10.77 12.47 6.91
CA LEU A 193 -11.75 12.22 5.85
C LEU A 193 -13.20 12.23 6.35
N ARG A 194 -13.43 11.96 7.63
CA ARG A 194 -14.78 11.95 8.24
C ARG A 194 -15.44 13.32 8.22
N GLN A 195 -14.67 14.39 8.05
CA GLN A 195 -15.12 15.77 8.01
C GLN A 195 -14.77 16.52 6.71
N ALA A 196 -13.79 16.01 5.94
CA ALA A 196 -13.20 16.73 4.81
C ALA A 196 -14.22 17.15 3.73
N GLU A 197 -15.20 16.29 3.42
CA GLU A 197 -16.25 16.64 2.44
C GLU A 197 -17.14 17.81 2.89
N LYS A 198 -17.33 18.00 4.19
CA LYS A 198 -18.09 19.14 4.74
C LYS A 198 -17.28 20.44 4.76
N HIS A 199 -15.97 20.33 4.59
CA HIS A 199 -15.02 21.42 4.75
C HIS A 199 -14.18 21.71 3.50
N GLY A 200 -14.72 21.46 2.30
CA GLY A 200 -14.09 21.87 1.05
C GLY A 200 -13.38 20.77 0.27
N MET A 201 -13.65 19.48 0.57
CA MET A 201 -13.22 18.37 -0.28
C MET A 201 -14.41 17.83 -1.07
N THR A 202 -14.21 17.60 -2.37
CA THR A 202 -15.17 16.89 -3.23
C THR A 202 -14.53 15.60 -3.70
N VAL A 203 -15.26 14.48 -3.58
CA VAL A 203 -14.84 13.16 -4.04
C VAL A 203 -15.62 12.78 -5.30
N ARG A 204 -14.92 12.40 -6.37
CA ARG A 204 -15.53 11.85 -7.60
C ARG A 204 -14.97 10.46 -7.86
N PRO A 205 -15.81 9.42 -7.79
CA PRO A 205 -15.39 8.07 -8.16
C PRO A 205 -14.96 7.99 -9.63
N ILE A 206 -13.92 7.20 -9.91
CA ILE A 206 -13.47 6.87 -11.26
C ILE A 206 -13.91 5.44 -11.55
N GLU A 207 -14.63 5.24 -12.66
CA GLU A 207 -15.03 3.91 -13.10
C GLU A 207 -13.83 3.17 -13.70
N ASN A 208 -13.36 2.16 -12.98
CA ASN A 208 -12.25 1.28 -13.39
C ASN A 208 -12.75 -0.14 -13.64
N MET A 209 -11.92 -0.92 -14.34
CA MET A 209 -12.15 -2.35 -14.54
C MET A 209 -11.89 -3.15 -13.25
N VAL A 210 -10.95 -2.69 -12.41
CA VAL A 210 -10.61 -3.20 -11.08
C VAL A 210 -10.31 -2.01 -10.15
N ASN A 211 -10.17 -2.21 -8.85
CA ASN A 211 -9.97 -1.14 -7.86
C ASN A 211 -11.10 -0.10 -7.92
N HIS A 212 -12.31 -0.60 -7.69
CA HIS A 212 -13.55 0.18 -7.84
C HIS A 212 -13.64 1.38 -6.89
N GLU A 213 -12.79 1.43 -5.86
CA GLU A 213 -12.70 2.51 -4.87
C GLU A 213 -11.70 3.62 -5.25
N THR A 214 -11.39 3.76 -6.54
CA THR A 214 -10.47 4.79 -7.05
C THR A 214 -11.22 6.10 -7.29
N ASN A 215 -10.61 7.22 -6.90
CA ASN A 215 -11.27 8.52 -6.90
C ASN A 215 -10.40 9.64 -7.45
N GLU A 216 -11.06 10.70 -7.84
CA GLU A 216 -10.55 12.04 -8.06
C GLU A 216 -10.98 12.92 -6.89
N LEU A 217 -10.07 13.74 -6.36
CA LEU A 217 -10.32 14.63 -5.22
C LEU A 217 -10.10 16.07 -5.64
N PHE A 218 -11.01 16.96 -5.24
CA PHE A 218 -10.89 18.39 -5.39
C PHE A 218 -10.87 19.05 -4.02
N PHE A 219 -9.99 20.00 -3.84
CA PHE A 219 -9.85 20.77 -2.61
C PHE A 219 -10.14 22.24 -2.91
N GLU A 220 -11.16 22.80 -2.26
CA GLU A 220 -11.57 24.20 -2.33
C GLU A 220 -11.57 24.78 -0.92
N ASN A 221 -10.46 25.40 -0.54
CA ASN A 221 -10.23 25.96 0.79
C ASN A 221 -10.41 24.92 1.92
N LEU A 222 -9.98 23.68 1.69
CA LEU A 222 -9.98 22.66 2.73
C LEU A 222 -9.04 23.09 3.87
N GLU A 223 -9.59 23.23 5.07
CA GLU A 223 -8.83 23.59 6.26
C GLU A 223 -8.28 22.34 6.96
N ILE A 224 -6.96 22.32 7.21
CA ILE A 224 -6.27 21.27 7.95
C ILE A 224 -5.60 21.91 9.17
N PRO A 225 -5.82 21.41 10.41
CA PRO A 225 -5.13 21.89 11.59
C PRO A 225 -3.60 21.85 11.44
N ALA A 226 -2.88 22.86 11.90
CA ALA A 226 -1.42 22.91 11.76
C ALA A 226 -0.71 21.74 12.46
N GLU A 227 -1.30 21.19 13.50
CA GLU A 227 -0.80 20.02 14.26
C GLU A 227 -0.85 18.72 13.43
N ASN A 228 -1.59 18.70 12.31
CA ASN A 228 -1.66 17.56 11.39
C ASN A 228 -0.51 17.54 10.37
N LEU A 229 0.38 18.54 10.36
CA LEU A 229 1.62 18.52 9.61
C LEU A 229 2.53 17.39 10.13
N ILE A 230 2.97 16.49 9.27
CA ILE A 230 3.92 15.43 9.63
C ILE A 230 5.35 15.92 9.39
N GLY A 231 6.16 15.90 10.44
CA GLY A 231 7.55 16.33 10.40
C GLY A 231 7.70 17.84 10.22
N GLU A 232 8.70 18.25 9.45
CA GLU A 232 9.04 19.66 9.19
C GLU A 232 8.39 20.16 7.91
N GLU A 233 7.91 21.41 7.92
CA GLU A 233 7.36 22.07 6.73
C GLU A 233 8.43 22.16 5.62
N GLY A 234 8.01 21.89 4.40
CA GLY A 234 8.89 21.90 3.22
C GLY A 234 9.72 20.64 2.99
N GLN A 235 9.72 19.66 3.91
CA GLN A 235 10.48 18.41 3.81
C GLN A 235 9.65 17.20 3.34
N GLY A 236 8.39 17.40 2.99
CA GLY A 236 7.44 16.35 2.70
C GLY A 236 7.84 15.41 1.56
N PHE A 237 8.56 15.90 0.53
CA PHE A 237 9.03 15.04 -0.55
C PHE A 237 9.99 13.95 -0.07
N ARG A 238 10.89 14.28 0.84
CA ARG A 238 11.80 13.30 1.43
C ARG A 238 11.02 12.28 2.27
N TYR A 239 10.06 12.74 3.04
CA TYR A 239 9.29 11.88 3.94
C TYR A 239 8.36 10.93 3.18
N ILE A 240 7.73 11.38 2.09
CA ILE A 240 6.85 10.52 1.29
C ILE A 240 7.62 9.40 0.59
N LEU A 241 8.91 9.62 0.22
CA LEU A 241 9.74 8.59 -0.40
C LEU A 241 9.95 7.38 0.53
N ASP A 242 10.01 7.59 1.84
CA ASP A 242 10.12 6.49 2.80
C ASP A 242 8.86 5.61 2.77
N GLY A 243 7.67 6.21 2.71
CA GLY A 243 6.42 5.50 2.51
C GLY A 243 6.35 4.78 1.16
N LEU A 244 6.74 5.46 0.08
CA LEU A 244 6.76 4.89 -1.27
C LEU A 244 7.75 3.72 -1.43
N ASN A 245 8.83 3.69 -0.68
CA ASN A 245 9.74 2.56 -0.68
C ASN A 245 9.12 1.31 -0.02
N ALA A 246 8.42 1.48 1.10
CA ALA A 246 7.64 0.42 1.71
C ALA A 246 6.53 -0.07 0.77
N GLU A 247 5.78 0.85 0.15
CA GLU A 247 4.74 0.56 -0.85
C GLU A 247 5.25 -0.34 -1.97
N ARG A 248 6.34 0.08 -2.66
CA ARG A 248 6.92 -0.71 -3.76
C ARG A 248 7.28 -2.13 -3.34
N THR A 249 7.82 -2.29 -2.14
CA THR A 249 8.21 -3.60 -1.60
C THR A 249 7.00 -4.47 -1.29
N LEU A 250 5.94 -3.89 -0.69
CA LEU A 250 4.71 -4.62 -0.39
C LEU A 250 3.97 -5.00 -1.67
N ILE A 251 3.88 -4.11 -2.66
CA ILE A 251 3.27 -4.42 -3.96
C ILE A 251 4.08 -5.49 -4.72
N ALA A 252 5.42 -5.46 -4.66
CA ALA A 252 6.23 -6.53 -5.22
C ALA A 252 5.92 -7.89 -4.56
N ALA A 253 5.68 -7.92 -3.24
CA ALA A 253 5.27 -9.14 -2.54
C ALA A 253 3.88 -9.62 -2.97
N GLU A 254 2.93 -8.72 -3.20
CA GLU A 254 1.61 -9.04 -3.77
C GLU A 254 1.75 -9.68 -5.16
N CYS A 255 2.53 -9.06 -6.06
CA CYS A 255 2.80 -9.60 -7.39
C CYS A 255 3.45 -10.98 -7.35
N ILE A 256 4.36 -11.24 -6.39
CA ILE A 256 4.94 -12.57 -6.16
C ILE A 256 3.86 -13.56 -5.72
N GLY A 257 2.96 -13.13 -4.82
CA GLY A 257 1.82 -13.92 -4.38
C GLY A 257 0.90 -14.30 -5.55
N ASP A 258 0.53 -13.34 -6.37
CA ASP A 258 -0.26 -13.56 -7.59
C ASP A 258 0.45 -14.50 -8.56
N GLY A 259 1.75 -14.28 -8.79
CA GLY A 259 2.54 -15.14 -9.66
C GLY A 259 2.53 -16.60 -9.18
N ARG A 260 2.68 -16.84 -7.88
CA ARG A 260 2.59 -18.17 -7.29
C ARG A 260 1.19 -18.77 -7.41
N TRP A 261 0.15 -17.98 -7.21
CA TRP A 261 -1.23 -18.39 -7.43
C TRP A 261 -1.46 -18.86 -8.88
N PHE A 262 -0.93 -18.10 -9.87
CA PHE A 262 -1.02 -18.49 -11.28
C PHE A 262 -0.23 -19.76 -11.58
N ILE A 263 1.00 -19.89 -11.08
CA ILE A 263 1.83 -21.09 -11.30
C ILE A 263 1.16 -22.34 -10.74
N GLU A 264 0.62 -22.29 -9.53
CA GLU A 264 -0.09 -23.42 -8.91
C GLU A 264 -1.30 -23.85 -9.75
N ARG A 265 -2.09 -22.91 -10.22
CA ARG A 265 -3.30 -23.18 -11.00
C ARG A 265 -2.99 -23.65 -12.43
N VAL A 266 -2.06 -23.01 -13.13
CA VAL A 266 -1.69 -23.42 -14.48
C VAL A 266 -1.03 -24.80 -14.48
N THR A 267 -0.17 -25.09 -13.51
CA THR A 267 0.48 -26.41 -13.39
C THR A 267 -0.55 -27.52 -13.20
N LYS A 268 -1.54 -27.30 -12.33
CA LYS A 268 -2.65 -28.23 -12.17
C LYS A 268 -3.44 -28.39 -13.47
N TYR A 269 -3.87 -27.29 -14.09
CA TYR A 269 -4.67 -27.30 -15.31
C TYR A 269 -3.96 -28.06 -16.46
N VAL A 270 -2.69 -27.76 -16.73
CA VAL A 270 -1.96 -28.40 -17.83
C VAL A 270 -1.67 -29.87 -17.57
N GLY A 271 -1.62 -30.29 -16.31
CA GLY A 271 -1.52 -31.70 -15.91
C GLY A 271 -2.81 -32.48 -16.08
N GLU A 272 -3.97 -31.81 -16.01
CA GLU A 272 -5.29 -32.44 -16.11
C GLU A 272 -5.90 -32.32 -17.52
N ARG A 273 -5.62 -31.23 -18.26
CA ARG A 273 -6.19 -30.98 -19.60
C ARG A 273 -5.58 -31.93 -20.64
N VAL A 274 -6.39 -32.85 -21.14
CA VAL A 274 -5.99 -33.83 -22.15
C VAL A 274 -6.40 -33.34 -23.55
N VAL A 275 -5.45 -33.32 -24.50
CA VAL A 275 -5.65 -33.06 -25.94
C VAL A 275 -4.80 -34.07 -26.69
N PHE A 276 -5.36 -34.68 -27.75
CA PHE A 276 -4.73 -35.76 -28.50
C PHE A 276 -4.24 -36.92 -27.62
N GLY A 277 -5.04 -37.31 -26.60
CA GLY A 277 -4.79 -38.47 -25.76
C GLY A 277 -3.72 -38.31 -24.69
N ARG A 278 -3.19 -37.09 -24.45
CA ARG A 278 -2.20 -36.80 -23.39
C ARG A 278 -2.39 -35.44 -22.77
N PRO A 279 -1.95 -35.25 -21.50
CA PRO A 279 -1.94 -33.94 -20.87
C PRO A 279 -1.15 -32.91 -21.68
N ILE A 280 -1.68 -31.69 -21.83
CA ILE A 280 -1.00 -30.62 -22.58
C ILE A 280 0.31 -30.19 -21.93
N GLY A 281 0.47 -30.37 -20.61
CA GLY A 281 1.69 -30.15 -19.87
C GLY A 281 2.87 -31.03 -20.28
N GLN A 282 2.66 -32.04 -21.12
CA GLN A 282 3.74 -32.84 -21.72
C GLN A 282 4.40 -32.18 -22.94
N ASN A 283 3.89 -31.03 -23.37
CA ASN A 283 4.45 -30.30 -24.52
C ASN A 283 5.46 -29.24 -24.02
N GLN A 284 6.67 -29.21 -24.59
CA GLN A 284 7.71 -28.24 -24.22
C GLN A 284 7.26 -26.79 -24.43
N GLY A 285 6.46 -26.51 -25.47
CA GLY A 285 5.87 -25.18 -25.71
C GLY A 285 4.91 -24.71 -24.60
N VAL A 286 4.46 -25.61 -23.72
CA VAL A 286 3.66 -25.30 -22.53
C VAL A 286 4.54 -25.26 -21.28
N GLN A 287 5.51 -26.19 -21.17
CA GLN A 287 6.39 -26.31 -20.00
C GLN A 287 7.32 -25.09 -19.83
N PHE A 288 7.99 -24.68 -20.93
CA PHE A 288 9.02 -23.65 -20.87
C PHE A 288 8.51 -22.31 -20.37
N PRO A 289 7.39 -21.74 -20.86
CA PRO A 289 6.86 -20.49 -20.31
C PRO A 289 6.49 -20.58 -18.83
N ILE A 290 6.02 -21.73 -18.36
CA ILE A 290 5.69 -21.94 -16.95
C ILE A 290 6.98 -22.00 -16.10
N ALA A 291 8.01 -22.70 -16.59
CA ALA A 291 9.30 -22.78 -15.91
C ALA A 291 10.00 -21.41 -15.86
N ASP A 292 9.98 -20.65 -16.96
CA ASP A 292 10.55 -19.31 -17.02
C ASP A 292 9.85 -18.37 -16.03
N ALA A 293 8.50 -18.36 -16.02
CA ALA A 293 7.72 -17.58 -15.08
C ALA A 293 8.03 -17.95 -13.61
N TYR A 294 8.18 -19.25 -13.32
CA TYR A 294 8.57 -19.69 -11.97
C TYR A 294 9.95 -19.15 -11.57
N ILE A 295 10.94 -19.24 -12.47
CA ILE A 295 12.30 -18.74 -12.23
C ILE A 295 12.30 -17.23 -11.99
N GLU A 296 11.56 -16.46 -12.79
CA GLU A 296 11.45 -15.01 -12.65
C GLU A 296 10.78 -14.62 -11.32
N ILE A 297 9.71 -15.31 -10.91
CA ILE A 297 9.04 -15.09 -9.62
C ILE A 297 9.99 -15.33 -8.46
N GLU A 298 10.76 -16.44 -8.48
CA GLU A 298 11.70 -16.74 -7.40
C GLU A 298 12.88 -15.76 -7.37
N ALA A 299 13.37 -15.31 -8.53
CA ALA A 299 14.39 -14.27 -8.61
C ALA A 299 13.88 -12.94 -8.02
N ALA A 300 12.65 -12.52 -8.40
CA ALA A 300 12.00 -11.32 -7.84
C ALA A 300 11.79 -11.45 -6.32
N ASN A 301 11.45 -12.64 -5.84
CA ASN A 301 11.29 -12.91 -4.41
C ASN A 301 12.59 -12.71 -3.61
N LEU A 302 13.73 -13.16 -4.14
CA LEU A 302 15.04 -12.92 -3.51
C LEU A 302 15.36 -11.42 -3.46
N MET A 303 15.07 -10.67 -4.53
CA MET A 303 15.26 -9.21 -4.57
C MET A 303 14.34 -8.50 -3.59
N ARG A 304 13.08 -8.91 -3.46
CA ARG A 304 12.12 -8.38 -2.49
C ARG A 304 12.64 -8.51 -1.06
N PHE A 305 13.11 -9.70 -0.66
CA PHE A 305 13.68 -9.90 0.67
C PHE A 305 14.93 -9.05 0.90
N LYS A 306 15.78 -8.89 -0.11
CA LYS A 306 16.92 -7.98 -0.02
C LYS A 306 16.50 -6.53 0.17
N ALA A 307 15.43 -6.09 -0.49
CA ALA A 307 14.86 -4.76 -0.30
C ALA A 307 14.32 -4.58 1.14
N CYS A 308 13.62 -5.59 1.68
CA CYS A 308 13.16 -5.58 3.07
C CYS A 308 14.32 -5.45 4.06
N GLU A 309 15.37 -6.24 3.92
CA GLU A 309 16.57 -6.18 4.78
C GLU A 309 17.19 -4.76 4.81
N LEU A 310 17.34 -4.15 3.64
CA LEU A 310 17.88 -2.79 3.54
C LEU A 310 16.96 -1.76 4.21
N PHE A 311 15.64 -1.89 3.98
CA PHE A 311 14.65 -0.98 4.57
C PHE A 311 14.64 -1.09 6.10
N ASP A 312 14.59 -2.30 6.65
CA ASP A 312 14.54 -2.56 8.08
C ASP A 312 15.85 -2.12 8.78
N ALA A 313 16.98 -2.23 8.06
CA ALA A 313 18.28 -1.71 8.52
C ALA A 313 18.46 -0.18 8.31
N ASN A 314 17.45 0.55 7.79
CA ASN A 314 17.54 1.96 7.40
C ASN A 314 18.68 2.28 6.40
N LEU A 315 18.98 1.33 5.51
CA LEU A 315 19.97 1.48 4.45
C LEU A 315 19.31 1.92 3.13
N PRO A 316 20.08 2.59 2.22
CA PRO A 316 19.55 2.96 0.92
C PRO A 316 19.14 1.73 0.09
N MET A 317 17.89 1.72 -0.39
CA MET A 317 17.37 0.65 -1.25
C MET A 317 17.07 1.12 -2.68
N GLY A 318 17.55 2.32 -3.05
CA GLY A 318 17.21 2.95 -4.33
C GLY A 318 17.69 2.19 -5.58
N GLU A 319 18.73 1.37 -5.47
CA GLU A 319 19.20 0.53 -6.58
C GLU A 319 18.25 -0.64 -6.84
N ILE A 320 17.75 -1.30 -5.78
CA ILE A 320 16.78 -2.38 -5.89
C ILE A 320 15.42 -1.83 -6.32
N GLY A 321 14.99 -0.68 -5.76
CA GLY A 321 13.74 -0.04 -6.14
C GLY A 321 13.67 0.40 -7.61
N ARG A 322 14.81 0.72 -8.26
CA ARG A 322 14.89 1.03 -9.68
C ARG A 322 14.75 -0.19 -10.59
N ALA A 323 15.03 -1.37 -10.10
CA ALA A 323 14.88 -2.61 -10.86
C ALA A 323 13.41 -3.05 -11.04
N HIS A 324 12.47 -2.35 -10.40
CA HIS A 324 11.03 -2.62 -10.46
C HIS A 324 10.26 -1.59 -11.29
N VAL A 325 10.95 -0.70 -12.01
CA VAL A 325 10.34 0.35 -12.86
C VAL A 325 10.69 0.11 -14.31
#